data_acca39207afbe316556938fc56fd44d2
#
_entry.id   acca39207afbe316556938fc56fd44d2
#
_cell.length_a   1.000
_cell.length_b   1.000
_cell.length_c   1.000
_cell.angle_alpha   90.00
_cell.angle_beta   90.00
_cell.angle_gamma   90.00
#
_symmetry.space_group_name_H-M   'P 1'
#
loop_
_entity.id
_entity.type
_entity.pdbx_description
1 polymer ?
#
loop_
_entity_poly.entity_id
_entity_poly.type
_entity_poly.pdbx_seq_one_letter_code
_entity_poly.pdbx_strand_id
1 'polypeptide(L)'
;MINFYEVNETQQMIEHENLDVRTITLGISLLDCIDSNLDKLNQKVYEKITTVAKDLVVTGDQIEQEYGIPIVNKRISITPISLIGGSACKKPEDFVEIAKTLDRAAKEVGVNFIGGYSALVSKAMTKSDELLIHSVPQALACTDRVCSSINVGSTKTGINMDAVRLCGEIVKETAEATKDNDSLGCAKLVIFCNAPDDNPFMAGAFLGVTEGDAVINVGVSGPGVVKHAIEQVRGQGFEELCETIKKTAFKVTRVGQLVAGEASKRLGVPFGIVDLSLAPTPAIGDSVAEILEEIGLERVGAPGTTAALAMLNDQVKKGGVMASSYVGGLSGAFIPVSEDQGMIDAVTIGALTMEKLEAMTCVCSVGLDMIAIPGKTKASTISGIIADEMAIGMINQKTTAVRLIPVIGKDVGDTAEFGGLLGYAPILPVNEYDCSAFVSRKGRIPAPVHSFKN
;
A
#
# COMPACT_ATOMS: atom_id res chain seq x y z
N MET A 1 3.67 -29.11 24.68
CA MET A 1 2.31 -29.31 25.24
C MET A 1 1.49 -28.15 24.66
N ILE A 2 0.43 -28.43 23.94
CA ILE A 2 -0.45 -27.36 23.40
C ILE A 2 -1.16 -26.74 24.60
N ASN A 3 -1.01 -25.44 24.77
CA ASN A 3 -1.69 -24.70 25.81
C ASN A 3 -3.12 -24.39 25.32
N PHE A 4 -4.12 -24.98 25.96
CA PHE A 4 -5.52 -24.83 25.57
C PHE A 4 -6.00 -23.37 25.64
N TYR A 5 -5.42 -22.58 26.52
CA TYR A 5 -5.68 -21.15 26.62
C TYR A 5 -5.21 -20.38 25.35
N GLU A 6 -4.02 -20.66 24.85
CA GLU A 6 -3.49 -20.04 23.63
C GLU A 6 -4.29 -20.42 22.38
N VAL A 7 -4.82 -21.66 22.33
CA VAL A 7 -5.70 -22.10 21.23
C VAL A 7 -7.02 -21.31 21.25
N ASN A 8 -7.65 -21.18 22.40
CA ASN A 8 -8.88 -20.41 22.53
C ASN A 8 -8.66 -18.93 22.23
N GLU A 9 -7.56 -18.35 22.67
CA GLU A 9 -7.21 -16.96 22.37
C GLU A 9 -7.04 -16.73 20.87
N THR A 10 -6.34 -17.62 20.16
CA THR A 10 -6.18 -17.51 18.70
C THR A 10 -7.52 -17.66 17.99
N GLN A 11 -8.38 -18.58 18.42
CA GLN A 11 -9.72 -18.74 17.87
C GLN A 11 -10.56 -17.47 18.06
N GLN A 12 -10.52 -16.87 19.24
CA GLN A 12 -11.22 -15.61 19.52
C GLN A 12 -10.73 -14.47 18.62
N MET A 13 -9.41 -14.34 18.44
CA MET A 13 -8.81 -13.34 17.53
C MET A 13 -9.36 -13.48 16.10
N ILE A 14 -9.55 -14.71 15.61
CA ILE A 14 -10.05 -14.98 14.26
C ILE A 14 -11.56 -14.74 14.17
N GLU A 15 -12.35 -15.31 15.10
CA GLU A 15 -13.81 -15.32 15.00
C GLU A 15 -14.47 -13.99 15.37
N HIS A 16 -13.83 -13.21 16.28
CA HIS A 16 -14.46 -12.04 16.88
C HIS A 16 -13.65 -10.74 16.77
N GLU A 17 -12.36 -10.81 16.50
CA GLU A 17 -11.45 -9.66 16.53
C GLU A 17 -10.84 -9.33 15.17
N ASN A 18 -11.37 -9.89 14.09
CA ASN A 18 -10.98 -9.65 12.69
C ASN A 18 -9.48 -9.91 12.39
N LEU A 19 -8.86 -10.91 13.04
CA LEU A 19 -7.52 -11.35 12.66
C LEU A 19 -7.57 -12.00 11.28
N ASP A 20 -6.81 -11.46 10.34
CA ASP A 20 -6.68 -12.04 9.01
C ASP A 20 -5.22 -12.07 8.51
N VAL A 21 -4.96 -12.99 7.59
CA VAL A 21 -3.85 -12.87 6.66
C VAL A 21 -4.37 -12.05 5.46
N ARG A 22 -4.01 -10.78 5.46
CA ARG A 22 -4.52 -9.84 4.47
C ARG A 22 -4.12 -10.24 3.05
N THR A 23 -2.93 -10.83 2.89
CA THR A 23 -2.47 -11.29 1.58
C THR A 23 -1.34 -12.31 1.67
N ILE A 24 -1.37 -13.29 0.74
CA ILE A 24 -0.18 -13.99 0.29
C ILE A 24 0.19 -13.37 -1.06
N THR A 25 1.40 -12.83 -1.17
CA THR A 25 1.91 -12.19 -2.39
C THR A 25 3.10 -12.97 -2.93
N LEU A 26 2.96 -13.48 -4.15
CA LEU A 26 4.03 -14.14 -4.88
C LEU A 26 4.78 -13.12 -5.74
N GLY A 27 6.02 -12.84 -5.37
CA GLY A 27 6.94 -12.06 -6.18
C GLY A 27 7.49 -12.91 -7.32
N ILE A 28 7.49 -12.38 -8.56
CA ILE A 28 8.00 -13.07 -9.75
C ILE A 28 8.93 -12.14 -10.51
N SER A 29 10.20 -12.53 -10.67
CA SER A 29 11.15 -11.81 -11.52
C SER A 29 10.81 -12.01 -13.00
N LEU A 30 10.73 -10.91 -13.75
CA LEU A 30 10.49 -10.93 -15.20
C LEU A 30 11.72 -10.52 -16.02
N LEU A 31 12.91 -10.47 -15.40
CA LEU A 31 14.14 -10.03 -16.07
C LEU A 31 14.53 -10.92 -17.26
N ASP A 32 14.25 -12.20 -17.20
CA ASP A 32 14.48 -13.17 -18.27
C ASP A 32 13.42 -13.11 -19.41
N CYS A 33 12.34 -12.34 -19.19
CA CYS A 33 11.30 -12.12 -20.21
C CYS A 33 11.64 -11.00 -21.19
N ILE A 34 12.72 -10.23 -20.94
CA ILE A 34 13.12 -9.10 -21.80
C ILE A 34 13.29 -9.56 -23.25
N ASP A 35 12.67 -8.84 -24.17
CA ASP A 35 12.76 -9.05 -25.61
C ASP A 35 12.60 -7.70 -26.33
N SER A 36 13.19 -7.56 -27.53
CA SER A 36 13.01 -6.36 -28.35
C SER A 36 11.72 -6.39 -29.18
N ASN A 37 11.09 -7.54 -29.30
CA ASN A 37 9.79 -7.71 -29.94
C ASN A 37 8.70 -7.76 -28.87
N LEU A 38 7.71 -6.86 -28.95
CA LEU A 38 6.66 -6.71 -27.98
C LEU A 38 5.79 -7.97 -27.81
N ASP A 39 5.45 -8.64 -28.93
CA ASP A 39 4.62 -9.85 -28.87
C ASP A 39 5.34 -10.98 -28.15
N LYS A 40 6.64 -11.16 -28.41
CA LYS A 40 7.47 -12.16 -27.71
C LYS A 40 7.66 -11.81 -26.23
N LEU A 41 7.84 -10.54 -25.90
CA LEU A 41 7.88 -10.09 -24.50
C LEU A 41 6.58 -10.43 -23.81
N ASN A 42 5.44 -10.06 -24.38
CA ASN A 42 4.13 -10.36 -23.84
C ASN A 42 3.87 -11.85 -23.66
N GLN A 43 4.28 -12.68 -24.63
CA GLN A 43 4.17 -14.12 -24.56
C GLN A 43 5.00 -14.68 -23.38
N LYS A 44 6.27 -14.30 -23.28
CA LYS A 44 7.16 -14.76 -22.17
C LYS A 44 6.61 -14.35 -20.81
N VAL A 45 6.15 -13.10 -20.66
CA VAL A 45 5.56 -12.58 -19.42
C VAL A 45 4.32 -13.40 -19.04
N TYR A 46 3.42 -13.61 -19.98
CA TYR A 46 2.20 -14.40 -19.76
C TYR A 46 2.53 -15.84 -19.32
N GLU A 47 3.37 -16.54 -20.08
CA GLU A 47 3.76 -17.93 -19.81
C GLU A 47 4.48 -18.06 -18.46
N LYS A 48 5.35 -17.12 -18.11
CA LYS A 48 6.07 -17.15 -16.84
C LYS A 48 5.12 -16.98 -15.65
N ILE A 49 4.24 -15.96 -15.69
CA ILE A 49 3.28 -15.71 -14.62
C ILE A 49 2.34 -16.90 -14.45
N THR A 50 1.73 -17.37 -15.52
CA THR A 50 0.77 -18.49 -15.46
C THR A 50 1.42 -19.82 -15.05
N THR A 51 2.71 -20.02 -15.32
CA THR A 51 3.45 -21.20 -14.88
C THR A 51 3.83 -21.12 -13.40
N VAL A 52 4.41 -19.98 -12.97
CA VAL A 52 4.95 -19.83 -11.61
C VAL A 52 3.83 -19.68 -10.58
N ALA A 53 2.74 -18.98 -10.92
CA ALA A 53 1.65 -18.70 -10.00
C ALA A 53 0.46 -19.68 -10.09
N LYS A 54 0.54 -20.74 -10.89
CA LYS A 54 -0.57 -21.68 -11.16
C LYS A 54 -1.23 -22.26 -9.91
N ASP A 55 -0.44 -22.53 -8.88
CA ASP A 55 -0.88 -23.19 -7.65
C ASP A 55 -1.10 -22.21 -6.48
N LEU A 56 -0.87 -20.89 -6.67
CA LEU A 56 -0.91 -19.89 -5.59
C LEU A 56 -2.27 -19.82 -4.91
N VAL A 57 -3.34 -19.68 -5.68
CA VAL A 57 -4.70 -19.52 -5.15
C VAL A 57 -5.15 -20.78 -4.44
N VAL A 58 -5.00 -21.94 -5.07
CA VAL A 58 -5.38 -23.23 -4.49
C VAL A 58 -4.60 -23.50 -3.20
N THR A 59 -3.31 -23.19 -3.18
CA THR A 59 -2.48 -23.35 -1.97
C THR A 59 -2.96 -22.43 -0.85
N GLY A 60 -3.28 -21.16 -1.17
CA GLY A 60 -3.82 -20.22 -0.18
C GLY A 60 -5.15 -20.71 0.42
N ASP A 61 -6.07 -21.17 -0.43
CA ASP A 61 -7.38 -21.70 0.00
C ASP A 61 -7.25 -22.97 0.86
N GLN A 62 -6.30 -23.86 0.53
CA GLN A 62 -6.01 -25.05 1.34
C GLN A 62 -5.43 -24.67 2.72
N ILE A 63 -4.53 -23.70 2.79
CA ILE A 63 -3.97 -23.22 4.06
C ILE A 63 -5.09 -22.60 4.91
N GLU A 64 -5.94 -21.79 4.32
CA GLU A 64 -7.10 -21.19 4.99
C GLU A 64 -8.04 -22.27 5.57
N GLN A 65 -8.39 -23.28 4.79
CA GLN A 65 -9.27 -24.38 5.24
C GLN A 65 -8.64 -25.24 6.35
N GLU A 66 -7.32 -25.51 6.25
CA GLU A 66 -6.63 -26.38 7.19
C GLU A 66 -6.36 -25.71 8.54
N TYR A 67 -5.99 -24.42 8.53
CA TYR A 67 -5.66 -23.69 9.75
C TYR A 67 -6.81 -22.84 10.31
N GLY A 68 -7.89 -22.67 9.54
CA GLY A 68 -9.01 -21.81 9.94
C GLY A 68 -8.66 -20.32 9.97
N ILE A 69 -7.56 -19.90 9.36
CA ILE A 69 -7.08 -18.52 9.31
C ILE A 69 -7.52 -17.89 7.99
N PRO A 70 -8.36 -16.85 7.97
CA PRO A 70 -8.78 -16.20 6.73
C PRO A 70 -7.59 -15.65 5.93
N ILE A 71 -7.52 -15.95 4.63
CA ILE A 71 -6.55 -15.41 3.70
C ILE A 71 -7.28 -14.61 2.63
N VAL A 72 -7.41 -13.31 2.90
CA VAL A 72 -8.34 -12.43 2.18
C VAL A 72 -7.95 -12.24 0.71
N ASN A 73 -6.64 -12.06 0.44
CA ASN A 73 -6.15 -11.86 -0.91
C ASN A 73 -5.00 -12.82 -1.26
N LYS A 74 -4.96 -13.21 -2.52
CA LYS A 74 -3.83 -13.85 -3.17
C LYS A 74 -3.38 -12.91 -4.28
N ARG A 75 -2.10 -12.45 -4.25
CA ARG A 75 -1.58 -11.39 -5.13
C ARG A 75 -0.29 -11.81 -5.81
N ILE A 76 0.05 -11.10 -6.87
CA ILE A 76 1.35 -11.20 -7.54
C ILE A 76 2.03 -9.83 -7.51
N SER A 77 3.34 -9.79 -7.25
CA SER A 77 4.19 -8.64 -7.50
C SER A 77 5.27 -9.03 -8.50
N ILE A 78 5.57 -8.13 -9.44
CA ILE A 78 6.53 -8.41 -10.51
C ILE A 78 7.61 -7.35 -10.58
N THR A 79 8.71 -7.66 -11.26
CA THR A 79 9.74 -6.67 -11.62
C THR A 79 9.08 -5.45 -12.25
N PRO A 80 9.49 -4.21 -11.86
CA PRO A 80 8.94 -3.00 -12.45
C PRO A 80 8.93 -3.03 -13.97
N ILE A 81 7.76 -2.89 -14.57
CA ILE A 81 7.57 -3.04 -16.03
C ILE A 81 8.36 -2.01 -16.84
N SER A 82 8.65 -0.83 -16.28
CA SER A 82 9.50 0.14 -16.98
C SER A 82 10.89 -0.40 -17.28
N LEU A 83 11.41 -1.34 -16.46
CA LEU A 83 12.74 -1.94 -16.66
C LEU A 83 12.73 -2.97 -17.79
N ILE A 84 11.68 -3.77 -17.90
CA ILE A 84 11.62 -4.86 -18.88
C ILE A 84 11.04 -4.43 -20.22
N GLY A 85 10.16 -3.42 -20.25
CA GLY A 85 9.50 -2.93 -21.48
C GLY A 85 10.37 -2.02 -22.35
N GLY A 86 11.47 -1.49 -21.84
CA GLY A 86 12.25 -0.44 -22.48
C GLY A 86 12.87 -0.82 -23.83
N SER A 87 13.14 -2.09 -24.08
CA SER A 87 13.66 -2.57 -25.37
C SER A 87 12.58 -2.70 -26.45
N ALA A 88 11.36 -3.06 -26.05
CA ALA A 88 10.23 -3.33 -26.96
C ALA A 88 9.35 -2.10 -27.20
N CYS A 89 9.02 -1.34 -26.15
CA CYS A 89 8.07 -0.25 -26.20
C CYS A 89 8.67 1.03 -26.81
N LYS A 90 7.93 1.66 -27.73
CA LYS A 90 8.32 2.90 -28.41
C LYS A 90 7.35 4.05 -28.13
N LYS A 91 6.15 3.75 -27.67
CA LYS A 91 5.07 4.68 -27.35
C LYS A 91 4.26 4.17 -26.14
N PRO A 92 3.49 5.03 -25.46
CA PRO A 92 2.71 4.62 -24.26
C PRO A 92 1.75 3.45 -24.51
N GLU A 93 1.13 3.38 -25.69
CA GLU A 93 0.19 2.31 -26.04
C GLU A 93 0.84 0.91 -26.04
N ASP A 94 2.14 0.82 -26.32
CA ASP A 94 2.87 -0.45 -26.26
C ASP A 94 2.91 -0.98 -24.82
N PHE A 95 3.05 -0.10 -23.81
CA PHE A 95 2.96 -0.47 -22.41
C PHE A 95 1.54 -0.87 -22.00
N VAL A 96 0.50 -0.28 -22.59
CA VAL A 96 -0.90 -0.70 -22.35
C VAL A 96 -1.11 -2.16 -22.78
N GLU A 97 -0.49 -2.61 -23.88
CA GLU A 97 -0.56 -4.02 -24.29
C GLU A 97 0.12 -4.96 -23.27
N ILE A 98 1.20 -4.51 -22.62
CA ILE A 98 1.78 -5.26 -21.48
C ILE A 98 0.79 -5.31 -20.30
N ALA A 99 0.15 -4.19 -19.94
CA ALA A 99 -0.86 -4.15 -18.88
C ALA A 99 -2.01 -5.14 -19.14
N LYS A 100 -2.54 -5.19 -20.36
CA LYS A 100 -3.57 -6.17 -20.76
C LYS A 100 -3.09 -7.61 -20.63
N THR A 101 -1.81 -7.86 -20.95
CA THR A 101 -1.20 -9.18 -20.78
C THR A 101 -1.11 -9.58 -19.31
N LEU A 102 -0.71 -8.65 -18.43
CA LEU A 102 -0.68 -8.85 -16.98
C LEU A 102 -2.07 -9.14 -16.43
N ASP A 103 -3.10 -8.38 -16.84
CA ASP A 103 -4.48 -8.56 -16.40
C ASP A 103 -5.03 -9.91 -16.82
N ARG A 104 -4.77 -10.32 -18.06
CA ARG A 104 -5.14 -11.65 -18.57
C ARG A 104 -4.48 -12.78 -17.78
N ALA A 105 -3.18 -12.69 -17.52
CA ALA A 105 -2.44 -13.67 -16.71
C ALA A 105 -2.99 -13.72 -15.27
N ALA A 106 -3.24 -12.57 -14.66
CA ALA A 106 -3.81 -12.48 -13.31
C ALA A 106 -5.23 -13.09 -13.23
N LYS A 107 -6.05 -12.90 -14.28
CA LYS A 107 -7.37 -13.52 -14.39
C LYS A 107 -7.29 -15.03 -14.52
N GLU A 108 -6.35 -15.54 -15.30
CA GLU A 108 -6.17 -16.98 -15.53
C GLU A 108 -5.74 -17.70 -14.24
N VAL A 109 -4.76 -17.16 -13.50
CA VAL A 109 -4.33 -17.77 -12.24
C VAL A 109 -5.25 -17.46 -11.06
N GLY A 110 -6.27 -16.61 -11.24
CA GLY A 110 -7.30 -16.31 -10.24
C GLY A 110 -6.91 -15.35 -9.13
N VAL A 111 -5.75 -14.67 -9.21
CA VAL A 111 -5.32 -13.72 -8.16
C VAL A 111 -6.15 -12.45 -8.14
N ASN A 112 -6.24 -11.81 -6.98
CA ASN A 112 -7.02 -10.58 -6.80
C ASN A 112 -6.38 -9.38 -7.50
N PHE A 113 -5.05 -9.23 -7.37
CA PHE A 113 -4.29 -8.12 -7.93
C PHE A 113 -2.91 -8.57 -8.43
N ILE A 114 -2.38 -7.82 -9.40
CA ILE A 114 -1.00 -7.91 -9.87
C ILE A 114 -0.37 -6.50 -9.84
N GLY A 115 0.65 -6.33 -9.00
CA GLY A 115 1.43 -5.11 -8.86
C GLY A 115 2.75 -5.21 -9.62
N GLY A 116 3.35 -4.04 -9.92
CA GLY A 116 4.62 -3.95 -10.65
C GLY A 116 4.49 -3.27 -12.01
N TYR A 117 3.30 -2.78 -12.38
CA TYR A 117 3.19 -1.82 -13.49
C TYR A 117 3.77 -0.48 -13.04
N SER A 118 5.08 -0.46 -12.83
CA SER A 118 5.77 0.52 -11.98
C SER A 118 6.99 1.12 -12.66
N ALA A 119 7.36 2.35 -12.19
CA ALA A 119 8.57 3.06 -12.56
C ALA A 119 9.31 3.57 -11.32
N LEU A 120 10.64 3.39 -11.27
CA LEU A 120 11.52 3.81 -10.18
C LEU A 120 12.33 5.02 -10.61
N VAL A 121 11.81 6.22 -10.37
CA VAL A 121 12.30 7.48 -10.94
C VAL A 121 12.79 8.49 -9.90
N SER A 122 13.16 8.04 -8.70
CA SER A 122 13.55 8.90 -7.59
C SER A 122 14.75 9.82 -7.90
N LYS A 123 15.59 9.45 -8.85
CA LYS A 123 16.76 10.24 -9.25
C LYS A 123 16.61 10.89 -10.62
N ALA A 124 16.14 10.13 -11.59
CA ALA A 124 15.92 10.56 -12.97
C ALA A 124 14.95 9.61 -13.66
N MET A 125 14.34 10.03 -14.76
CA MET A 125 13.49 9.20 -15.61
C MET A 125 14.26 8.78 -16.86
N THR A 126 14.15 7.51 -17.23
CA THR A 126 14.54 7.03 -18.54
C THR A 126 13.41 7.24 -19.54
N LYS A 127 13.67 7.08 -20.84
CA LYS A 127 12.61 7.12 -21.85
C LYS A 127 11.54 6.05 -21.61
N SER A 128 11.94 4.89 -21.12
CA SER A 128 11.04 3.79 -20.78
C SER A 128 10.11 4.17 -19.62
N ASP A 129 10.66 4.77 -18.56
CA ASP A 129 9.86 5.24 -17.42
C ASP A 129 8.82 6.27 -17.84
N GLU A 130 9.23 7.24 -18.66
CA GLU A 130 8.35 8.29 -19.17
C GLU A 130 7.18 7.71 -19.99
N LEU A 131 7.47 6.76 -20.89
CA LEU A 131 6.45 6.09 -21.70
C LEU A 131 5.49 5.27 -20.84
N LEU A 132 5.99 4.52 -19.85
CA LEU A 132 5.14 3.78 -18.90
C LEU A 132 4.25 4.73 -18.11
N ILE A 133 4.80 5.81 -17.53
CA ILE A 133 4.04 6.75 -16.71
C ILE A 133 2.88 7.36 -17.51
N HIS A 134 3.14 7.77 -18.76
CA HIS A 134 2.08 8.29 -19.65
C HIS A 134 1.04 7.24 -20.07
N SER A 135 1.34 5.95 -19.96
CA SER A 135 0.40 4.88 -20.28
C SER A 135 -0.54 4.54 -19.10
N VAL A 136 -0.22 4.96 -17.86
CA VAL A 136 -0.95 4.60 -16.64
C VAL A 136 -2.45 4.89 -16.72
N PRO A 137 -2.91 6.06 -17.17
CA PRO A 137 -4.35 6.35 -17.22
C PRO A 137 -5.12 5.33 -18.05
N GLN A 138 -4.63 5.04 -19.25
CA GLN A 138 -5.27 4.08 -20.14
C GLN A 138 -5.13 2.65 -19.64
N ALA A 139 -3.96 2.27 -19.11
CA ALA A 139 -3.71 0.94 -18.57
C ALA A 139 -4.67 0.62 -17.41
N LEU A 140 -4.83 1.54 -16.44
CA LEU A 140 -5.71 1.33 -15.28
C LEU A 140 -7.20 1.44 -15.62
N ALA A 141 -7.57 2.15 -16.69
CA ALA A 141 -8.94 2.22 -17.17
C ALA A 141 -9.37 0.94 -17.90
N CYS A 142 -8.45 0.25 -18.60
CA CYS A 142 -8.78 -0.92 -19.41
C CYS A 142 -8.43 -2.27 -18.77
N THR A 143 -7.97 -2.28 -17.50
CA THR A 143 -7.61 -3.48 -16.74
C THR A 143 -8.30 -3.51 -15.38
N ASP A 144 -8.64 -4.71 -14.89
CA ASP A 144 -9.33 -4.87 -13.62
C ASP A 144 -8.35 -5.07 -12.45
N ARG A 145 -7.30 -5.91 -12.65
CA ARG A 145 -6.41 -6.42 -11.59
C ARG A 145 -5.03 -5.78 -11.55
N VAL A 146 -4.66 -5.00 -12.57
CA VAL A 146 -3.35 -4.36 -12.65
C VAL A 146 -3.29 -3.15 -11.73
N CYS A 147 -2.21 -3.09 -10.94
CA CYS A 147 -1.90 -1.97 -10.06
C CYS A 147 -0.56 -1.33 -10.43
N SER A 148 -0.46 -0.03 -10.22
CA SER A 148 0.69 0.78 -10.62
C SER A 148 1.30 1.53 -9.44
N SER A 149 2.61 1.74 -9.49
CA SER A 149 3.31 2.61 -8.56
C SER A 149 4.46 3.37 -9.22
N ILE A 150 4.72 4.57 -8.71
CA ILE A 150 5.81 5.41 -9.20
C ILE A 150 6.60 5.90 -8.00
N ASN A 151 7.88 5.49 -7.87
CA ASN A 151 8.75 5.94 -6.79
C ASN A 151 9.52 7.17 -7.21
N VAL A 152 9.08 8.36 -6.76
CA VAL A 152 9.59 9.67 -7.21
C VAL A 152 10.61 10.32 -6.27
N GLY A 153 10.85 9.72 -5.10
CA GLY A 153 11.75 10.27 -4.09
C GLY A 153 12.44 9.21 -3.24
N SER A 154 13.56 9.59 -2.67
CA SER A 154 14.20 8.81 -1.61
C SER A 154 15.09 9.67 -0.73
N THR A 155 15.35 9.20 0.49
CA THR A 155 16.31 9.84 1.39
C THR A 155 17.69 9.99 0.75
N LYS A 156 18.10 9.01 -0.09
CA LYS A 156 19.43 9.02 -0.73
C LYS A 156 19.53 9.96 -1.93
N THR A 157 18.44 10.14 -2.68
CA THR A 157 18.47 10.85 -3.96
C THR A 157 17.77 12.20 -3.94
N GLY A 158 16.96 12.48 -2.93
CA GLY A 158 16.07 13.64 -2.88
C GLY A 158 14.75 13.35 -3.60
N ILE A 159 14.07 14.39 -4.04
CA ILE A 159 12.76 14.32 -4.70
C ILE A 159 12.91 14.77 -6.16
N ASN A 160 12.49 13.93 -7.09
CA ASN A 160 12.44 14.25 -8.52
C ASN A 160 11.18 15.08 -8.82
N MET A 161 11.32 16.41 -8.84
CA MET A 161 10.19 17.33 -9.03
C MET A 161 9.59 17.26 -10.43
N ASP A 162 10.37 16.87 -11.45
CA ASP A 162 9.83 16.64 -12.79
C ASP A 162 8.87 15.45 -12.79
N ALA A 163 9.23 14.36 -12.08
CA ALA A 163 8.36 13.21 -11.90
C ALA A 163 7.14 13.53 -11.01
N VAL A 164 7.32 14.31 -9.92
CA VAL A 164 6.22 14.74 -9.05
C VAL A 164 5.18 15.54 -9.83
N ARG A 165 5.61 16.50 -10.65
CA ARG A 165 4.70 17.27 -11.50
C ARG A 165 3.94 16.38 -12.47
N LEU A 166 4.64 15.47 -13.15
CA LEU A 166 4.04 14.51 -14.07
C LEU A 166 3.03 13.61 -13.34
N CYS A 167 3.36 13.13 -12.14
CA CYS A 167 2.44 12.29 -11.35
C CYS A 167 1.12 13.00 -11.01
N GLY A 168 1.15 14.30 -10.69
CA GLY A 168 -0.10 15.06 -10.48
C GLY A 168 -0.96 15.15 -11.72
N GLU A 169 -0.35 15.30 -12.90
CA GLU A 169 -1.05 15.27 -14.19
C GLU A 169 -1.64 13.86 -14.44
N ILE A 170 -0.86 12.81 -14.25
CA ILE A 170 -1.29 11.40 -14.44
C ILE A 170 -2.41 10.99 -13.47
N VAL A 171 -2.36 11.41 -12.20
CA VAL A 171 -3.47 11.16 -11.25
C VAL A 171 -4.74 11.81 -11.76
N LYS A 172 -4.68 13.05 -12.27
CA LYS A 172 -5.83 13.75 -12.82
C LYS A 172 -6.38 13.08 -14.08
N GLU A 173 -5.50 12.68 -15.00
CA GLU A 173 -5.87 11.96 -16.23
C GLU A 173 -6.47 10.57 -15.90
N THR A 174 -5.92 9.87 -14.90
CA THR A 174 -6.45 8.57 -14.44
C THR A 174 -7.85 8.74 -13.86
N ALA A 175 -8.07 9.79 -13.07
CA ALA A 175 -9.38 10.12 -12.53
C ALA A 175 -10.42 10.36 -13.65
N GLU A 176 -10.07 11.15 -14.68
CA GLU A 176 -10.94 11.38 -15.84
C GLU A 176 -11.19 10.11 -16.64
N ALA A 177 -10.17 9.28 -16.84
CA ALA A 177 -10.29 8.02 -17.60
C ALA A 177 -11.19 6.98 -16.91
N THR A 178 -11.42 7.12 -15.60
CA THR A 178 -12.23 6.19 -14.78
C THR A 178 -13.39 6.88 -14.04
N LYS A 179 -13.81 8.05 -14.50
CA LYS A 179 -14.84 8.88 -13.87
C LYS A 179 -16.20 8.21 -13.72
N ASP A 180 -16.55 7.30 -14.61
CA ASP A 180 -17.83 6.59 -14.58
C ASP A 180 -17.90 5.55 -13.42
N ASN A 181 -16.78 5.33 -12.73
CA ASN A 181 -16.65 4.47 -11.57
C ASN A 181 -15.91 5.20 -10.44
N ASP A 182 -16.40 6.38 -10.05
CA ASP A 182 -15.87 7.22 -8.95
C ASP A 182 -14.34 7.41 -8.97
N SER A 183 -13.76 7.48 -10.18
CA SER A 183 -12.31 7.62 -10.39
C SER A 183 -11.47 6.49 -9.78
N LEU A 184 -12.03 5.28 -9.69
CA LEU A 184 -11.44 4.08 -9.05
C LEU A 184 -10.04 3.71 -9.59
N GLY A 185 -9.70 4.12 -10.81
CA GLY A 185 -8.34 3.93 -11.35
C GLY A 185 -7.28 4.52 -10.44
N CYS A 186 -7.56 5.64 -9.76
CA CYS A 186 -6.64 6.27 -8.82
C CYS A 186 -6.40 5.43 -7.56
N ALA A 187 -7.35 4.59 -7.14
CA ALA A 187 -7.16 3.65 -6.04
C ALA A 187 -6.13 2.55 -6.36
N LYS A 188 -5.85 2.32 -7.66
CA LYS A 188 -4.84 1.37 -8.15
C LYS A 188 -3.49 2.01 -8.47
N LEU A 189 -3.30 3.30 -8.18
CA LEU A 189 -2.08 4.07 -8.44
C LEU A 189 -1.51 4.63 -7.14
N VAL A 190 -0.24 4.33 -6.85
CA VAL A 190 0.47 4.81 -5.65
C VAL A 190 1.74 5.54 -6.03
N ILE A 191 1.95 6.74 -5.47
CA ILE A 191 3.19 7.51 -5.64
C ILE A 191 4.01 7.38 -4.36
N PHE A 192 5.27 6.97 -4.47
CA PHE A 192 6.13 6.66 -3.33
C PHE A 192 7.34 7.58 -3.17
N CYS A 193 7.77 7.72 -1.91
CA CYS A 193 9.13 7.98 -1.49
C CYS A 193 9.66 6.81 -0.66
N ASN A 194 10.89 6.37 -0.91
CA ASN A 194 11.51 5.23 -0.22
C ASN A 194 10.66 3.96 -0.30
N ALA A 195 10.11 3.64 -1.47
CA ALA A 195 9.33 2.42 -1.65
C ALA A 195 10.13 1.17 -1.27
N PRO A 196 9.60 0.26 -0.43
CA PRO A 196 10.26 -1.00 -0.14
C PRO A 196 10.12 -1.98 -1.32
N ASP A 197 11.16 -2.78 -1.53
CA ASP A 197 11.24 -3.75 -2.63
C ASP A 197 10.42 -5.03 -2.37
N ASP A 198 10.07 -5.28 -1.10
CA ASP A 198 9.43 -6.50 -0.59
C ASP A 198 7.98 -6.30 -0.11
N ASN A 199 7.33 -5.22 -0.51
CA ASN A 199 5.98 -4.86 -0.07
C ASN A 199 4.91 -5.86 -0.56
N PRO A 200 4.24 -6.65 0.32
CA PRO A 200 3.16 -7.55 -0.08
C PRO A 200 1.79 -6.85 -0.13
N PHE A 201 1.68 -5.70 0.52
CA PHE A 201 0.44 -4.93 0.62
C PHE A 201 0.30 -3.92 -0.52
N MET A 202 -0.79 -3.19 -0.54
CA MET A 202 -1.13 -2.07 -1.39
C MET A 202 -1.15 -2.35 -2.90
N ALA A 203 -1.80 -1.45 -3.60
CA ALA A 203 -1.75 -1.37 -5.05
C ALA A 203 -0.32 -1.12 -5.59
N GLY A 204 0.57 -0.57 -4.75
CA GLY A 204 1.93 -0.20 -5.14
C GLY A 204 2.99 -1.29 -5.05
N ALA A 205 2.63 -2.53 -4.74
CA ALA A 205 3.59 -3.64 -4.64
C ALA A 205 4.36 -3.86 -5.95
N PHE A 206 5.64 -4.15 -5.85
CA PHE A 206 6.49 -4.62 -6.95
C PHE A 206 7.59 -5.52 -6.39
N LEU A 207 8.25 -6.29 -7.25
CA LEU A 207 9.41 -7.10 -6.89
C LEU A 207 10.69 -6.30 -7.14
N GLY A 208 11.55 -6.17 -6.13
CA GLY A 208 12.85 -5.53 -6.24
C GLY A 208 13.78 -6.25 -7.21
N VAL A 209 14.64 -5.49 -7.87
CA VAL A 209 15.56 -6.05 -8.88
C VAL A 209 16.67 -6.91 -8.29
N THR A 210 16.86 -6.88 -6.97
CA THR A 210 17.84 -7.68 -6.23
C THR A 210 17.23 -8.93 -5.60
N GLU A 211 15.91 -9.12 -5.74
CA GLU A 211 15.23 -10.33 -5.31
C GLU A 211 15.55 -11.53 -6.22
N GLY A 212 15.27 -12.75 -5.73
CA GLY A 212 15.40 -13.97 -6.50
C GLY A 212 14.36 -14.11 -7.61
N ASP A 213 14.37 -15.25 -8.31
CA ASP A 213 13.42 -15.54 -9.40
C ASP A 213 11.96 -15.54 -8.94
N ALA A 214 11.71 -15.98 -7.69
CA ALA A 214 10.42 -15.92 -7.04
C ALA A 214 10.57 -15.85 -5.52
N VAL A 215 9.63 -15.21 -4.82
CA VAL A 215 9.61 -15.07 -3.36
C VAL A 215 8.16 -14.99 -2.85
N ILE A 216 7.89 -15.58 -1.67
CA ILE A 216 6.60 -15.43 -0.98
C ILE A 216 6.73 -14.38 0.12
N ASN A 217 5.90 -13.34 0.04
CA ASN A 217 5.72 -12.34 1.08
C ASN A 217 4.29 -12.41 1.62
N VAL A 218 4.12 -12.29 2.93
CA VAL A 218 2.81 -12.39 3.56
C VAL A 218 2.52 -11.12 4.35
N GLY A 219 1.33 -10.57 4.15
CA GLY A 219 0.81 -9.48 4.96
C GLY A 219 -0.23 -9.98 5.95
N VAL A 220 -0.05 -9.68 7.24
CA VAL A 220 -1.01 -10.01 8.30
C VAL A 220 -1.53 -8.73 8.94
N SER A 221 -2.81 -8.74 9.30
CA SER A 221 -3.48 -7.58 9.87
C SER A 221 -4.36 -7.98 11.08
N GLY A 222 -4.67 -7.02 11.91
CA GLY A 222 -5.53 -7.23 13.08
C GLY A 222 -5.69 -5.96 13.92
N PRO A 223 -6.20 -4.84 13.35
CA PRO A 223 -6.58 -3.68 14.14
C PRO A 223 -7.55 -4.03 15.26
N GLY A 224 -8.57 -4.85 14.97
CA GLY A 224 -9.55 -5.32 15.95
C GLY A 224 -8.92 -6.07 17.11
N VAL A 225 -7.91 -6.92 16.84
CA VAL A 225 -7.18 -7.65 17.90
C VAL A 225 -6.45 -6.69 18.83
N VAL A 226 -5.78 -5.68 18.27
CA VAL A 226 -5.08 -4.67 19.07
C VAL A 226 -6.08 -3.83 19.87
N LYS A 227 -7.18 -3.40 19.26
CA LYS A 227 -8.25 -2.66 19.93
C LYS A 227 -8.78 -3.45 21.13
N HIS A 228 -9.19 -4.70 20.91
CA HIS A 228 -9.71 -5.54 21.98
C HIS A 228 -8.71 -5.73 23.14
N ALA A 229 -7.43 -5.93 22.81
CA ALA A 229 -6.38 -6.08 23.83
C ALA A 229 -6.22 -4.82 24.70
N ILE A 230 -6.26 -3.62 24.11
CA ILE A 230 -6.12 -2.37 24.87
C ILE A 230 -7.37 -2.01 25.69
N GLU A 231 -8.57 -2.44 25.27
CA GLU A 231 -9.79 -2.33 26.08
C GLU A 231 -9.65 -3.00 27.46
N GLN A 232 -8.89 -4.09 27.53
CA GLN A 232 -8.64 -4.83 28.78
C GLN A 232 -7.74 -4.07 29.76
N VAL A 233 -6.99 -3.10 29.28
CA VAL A 233 -6.08 -2.28 30.08
C VAL A 233 -6.52 -0.81 30.15
N ARG A 234 -7.80 -0.54 29.88
CA ARG A 234 -8.40 0.79 29.96
C ARG A 234 -8.14 1.44 31.31
N GLY A 235 -7.62 2.67 31.30
CA GLY A 235 -7.28 3.43 32.50
C GLY A 235 -5.94 3.07 33.16
N GLN A 236 -5.19 2.11 32.61
CA GLN A 236 -3.82 1.84 33.02
C GLN A 236 -2.84 2.86 32.45
N GLY A 237 -1.61 2.88 32.95
CA GLY A 237 -0.57 3.79 32.44
C GLY A 237 -0.02 3.40 31.07
N PHE A 238 0.72 4.32 30.46
CA PHE A 238 1.33 4.08 29.13
C PHE A 238 2.27 2.88 29.10
N GLU A 239 2.91 2.53 30.20
CA GLU A 239 3.81 1.38 30.28
C GLU A 239 3.05 0.07 30.01
N GLU A 240 1.93 -0.15 30.70
CA GLU A 240 1.09 -1.35 30.51
C GLU A 240 0.43 -1.35 29.12
N LEU A 241 -0.03 -0.19 28.65
CA LEU A 241 -0.58 -0.04 27.31
C LEU A 241 0.44 -0.43 26.24
N CYS A 242 1.67 0.08 26.31
CA CYS A 242 2.75 -0.24 25.37
C CYS A 242 3.10 -1.73 25.37
N GLU A 243 3.22 -2.34 26.56
CA GLU A 243 3.49 -3.78 26.68
C GLU A 243 2.36 -4.64 26.09
N THR A 244 1.11 -4.23 26.29
CA THR A 244 -0.06 -4.92 25.73
C THR A 244 -0.05 -4.88 24.21
N ILE A 245 0.13 -3.70 23.60
CA ILE A 245 0.22 -3.54 22.13
C ILE A 245 1.35 -4.42 21.58
N LYS A 246 2.54 -4.35 22.19
CA LYS A 246 3.71 -5.10 21.75
C LYS A 246 3.49 -6.62 21.81
N LYS A 247 2.92 -7.14 22.90
CA LYS A 247 2.60 -8.56 23.05
C LYS A 247 1.56 -9.03 22.04
N THR A 248 0.54 -8.21 21.78
CA THR A 248 -0.50 -8.51 20.77
C THR A 248 0.10 -8.54 19.36
N ALA A 249 0.89 -7.54 19.01
CA ALA A 249 1.58 -7.47 17.71
C ALA A 249 2.51 -8.69 17.49
N PHE A 250 3.21 -9.14 18.55
CA PHE A 250 3.99 -10.38 18.53
C PHE A 250 3.13 -11.59 18.13
N LYS A 251 1.96 -11.78 18.75
CA LYS A 251 1.08 -12.92 18.44
C LYS A 251 0.55 -12.88 17.02
N VAL A 252 0.07 -11.72 16.57
CA VAL A 252 -0.42 -11.53 15.19
C VAL A 252 0.68 -11.84 14.16
N THR A 253 1.91 -11.37 14.38
CA THR A 253 3.06 -11.65 13.51
C THR A 253 3.36 -13.15 13.42
N ARG A 254 3.26 -13.89 14.53
CA ARG A 254 3.49 -15.35 14.56
C ARG A 254 2.50 -16.10 13.67
N VAL A 255 1.24 -15.64 13.60
CA VAL A 255 0.23 -16.20 12.68
C VAL A 255 0.64 -15.97 11.23
N GLY A 256 1.04 -14.76 10.88
CA GLY A 256 1.55 -14.45 9.53
C GLY A 256 2.76 -15.29 9.14
N GLN A 257 3.71 -15.48 10.07
CA GLN A 257 4.88 -16.33 9.83
C GLN A 257 4.53 -17.81 9.60
N LEU A 258 3.54 -18.34 10.34
CA LEU A 258 3.06 -19.71 10.12
C LEU A 258 2.53 -19.88 8.70
N VAL A 259 1.65 -19.01 8.26
CA VAL A 259 1.06 -19.05 6.90
C VAL A 259 2.13 -18.87 5.84
N ALA A 260 3.08 -17.94 6.03
CA ALA A 260 4.18 -17.72 5.09
C ALA A 260 5.08 -18.95 4.94
N GLY A 261 5.42 -19.62 6.06
CA GLY A 261 6.21 -20.85 6.05
C GLY A 261 5.52 -22.01 5.33
N GLU A 262 4.22 -22.17 5.55
CA GLU A 262 3.43 -23.21 4.86
C GLU A 262 3.25 -22.89 3.36
N ALA A 263 2.98 -21.64 3.00
CA ALA A 263 2.90 -21.24 1.59
C ALA A 263 4.24 -21.47 0.86
N SER A 264 5.35 -21.05 1.46
CA SER A 264 6.70 -21.26 0.94
C SER A 264 7.00 -22.75 0.70
N LYS A 265 6.70 -23.60 1.69
CA LYS A 265 6.93 -25.04 1.61
C LYS A 265 6.09 -25.71 0.53
N ARG A 266 4.79 -25.40 0.44
CA ARG A 266 3.86 -26.02 -0.52
C ARG A 266 4.12 -25.60 -1.95
N LEU A 267 4.47 -24.31 -2.14
CA LEU A 267 4.77 -23.76 -3.47
C LEU A 267 6.22 -24.01 -3.90
N GLY A 268 7.12 -24.42 -3.00
CA GLY A 268 8.53 -24.60 -3.30
C GLY A 268 9.25 -23.29 -3.62
N VAL A 269 8.76 -22.14 -3.09
CA VAL A 269 9.28 -20.80 -3.33
C VAL A 269 9.86 -20.25 -2.01
N PRO A 270 11.05 -19.60 -2.02
CA PRO A 270 11.63 -19.02 -0.81
C PRO A 270 10.69 -18.09 -0.07
N PHE A 271 10.73 -18.14 1.27
CA PHE A 271 10.04 -17.19 2.13
C PHE A 271 10.86 -15.91 2.23
N GLY A 272 10.27 -14.78 1.90
CA GLY A 272 10.83 -13.43 2.00
C GLY A 272 10.51 -12.80 3.34
N ILE A 273 9.37 -12.09 3.44
CA ILE A 273 9.02 -11.34 4.65
C ILE A 273 7.58 -11.60 5.13
N VAL A 274 7.37 -11.30 6.43
CA VAL A 274 6.06 -11.03 7.01
C VAL A 274 5.95 -9.52 7.23
N ASP A 275 4.90 -8.94 6.66
CA ASP A 275 4.50 -7.57 6.91
C ASP A 275 3.37 -7.56 7.95
N LEU A 276 3.65 -7.03 9.14
CA LEU A 276 2.63 -6.76 10.14
C LEU A 276 2.13 -5.34 9.97
N SER A 277 1.05 -5.17 9.25
CA SER A 277 0.40 -3.88 9.09
C SER A 277 -0.98 -3.89 9.71
N LEU A 278 -1.23 -2.96 10.63
CA LEU A 278 -2.58 -2.66 11.08
C LEU A 278 -3.30 -1.93 9.94
N ALA A 279 -3.77 -2.70 8.98
CA ALA A 279 -4.49 -2.24 7.81
C ALA A 279 -5.98 -2.47 8.05
N PRO A 280 -6.76 -1.41 8.32
CA PRO A 280 -8.17 -1.52 8.66
C PRO A 280 -9.01 -2.01 7.49
N THR A 281 -10.25 -2.38 7.78
CA THR A 281 -11.32 -2.61 6.80
C THR A 281 -12.54 -1.80 7.19
N PRO A 282 -13.52 -1.63 6.28
CA PRO A 282 -14.79 -0.98 6.63
C PRO A 282 -15.64 -1.77 7.65
N ALA A 283 -15.19 -2.94 8.09
CA ALA A 283 -15.88 -3.75 9.09
C ALA A 283 -15.85 -3.06 10.47
N ILE A 284 -16.97 -3.13 11.18
CA ILE A 284 -17.10 -2.59 12.54
C ILE A 284 -16.06 -3.26 13.45
N GLY A 285 -15.29 -2.44 14.18
CA GLY A 285 -14.29 -2.90 15.12
C GLY A 285 -12.90 -3.15 14.50
N ASP A 286 -12.74 -3.05 13.19
CA ASP A 286 -11.46 -3.21 12.50
C ASP A 286 -10.91 -1.84 12.04
N SER A 287 -10.64 -0.94 13.00
CA SER A 287 -10.32 0.46 12.76
C SER A 287 -9.09 0.90 13.55
N VAL A 288 -8.14 1.54 12.88
CA VAL A 288 -6.98 2.20 13.52
C VAL A 288 -7.42 3.48 14.24
N ALA A 289 -8.41 4.21 13.70
CA ALA A 289 -8.98 5.35 14.39
C ALA A 289 -9.58 4.96 15.75
N GLU A 290 -10.34 3.87 15.81
CA GLU A 290 -10.92 3.37 17.06
C GLU A 290 -9.83 2.92 18.08
N ILE A 291 -8.68 2.38 17.60
CA ILE A 291 -7.53 2.12 18.46
C ILE A 291 -7.03 3.41 19.12
N LEU A 292 -6.88 4.48 18.32
CA LEU A 292 -6.40 5.78 18.80
C LEU A 292 -7.40 6.42 19.79
N GLU A 293 -8.69 6.25 19.56
CA GLU A 293 -9.76 6.71 20.46
C GLU A 293 -9.76 5.89 21.76
N GLU A 294 -9.56 4.58 21.70
CA GLU A 294 -9.45 3.72 22.90
C GLU A 294 -8.20 4.06 23.74
N ILE A 295 -7.12 4.54 23.15
CA ILE A 295 -5.94 5.06 23.84
C ILE A 295 -6.28 6.30 24.70
N GLY A 296 -7.37 6.98 24.39
CA GLY A 296 -7.90 8.08 25.21
C GLY A 296 -8.16 9.38 24.42
N LEU A 297 -8.24 9.33 23.10
CA LEU A 297 -8.67 10.45 22.28
C LEU A 297 -10.21 10.45 22.16
N GLU A 298 -10.84 11.61 22.30
CA GLU A 298 -12.29 11.74 22.05
C GLU A 298 -12.63 11.41 20.59
N ARG A 299 -11.79 11.89 19.66
CA ARG A 299 -11.85 11.59 18.23
C ARG A 299 -10.46 11.63 17.61
N VAL A 300 -10.23 10.76 16.62
CA VAL A 300 -9.05 10.85 15.77
C VAL A 300 -9.06 12.21 15.05
N GLY A 301 -7.90 12.89 15.02
CA GLY A 301 -7.79 14.29 14.57
C GLY A 301 -7.59 15.28 15.71
N ALA A 302 -8.04 14.98 16.92
CA ALA A 302 -7.82 15.79 18.12
C ALA A 302 -6.31 16.01 18.40
N PRO A 303 -5.93 17.07 19.13
CA PRO A 303 -4.57 17.22 19.68
C PRO A 303 -4.18 15.95 20.46
N GLY A 304 -2.99 15.41 20.19
CA GLY A 304 -2.52 14.13 20.73
C GLY A 304 -2.56 12.97 19.73
N THR A 305 -3.36 13.03 18.66
CA THR A 305 -3.48 11.94 17.66
C THR A 305 -2.12 11.51 17.09
N THR A 306 -1.29 12.47 16.67
CA THR A 306 0.05 12.15 16.11
C THR A 306 0.95 11.47 17.14
N ALA A 307 0.88 11.86 18.42
CA ALA A 307 1.66 11.24 19.49
C ALA A 307 1.18 9.81 19.80
N ALA A 308 -0.15 9.61 19.88
CA ALA A 308 -0.74 8.29 20.06
C ALA A 308 -0.39 7.34 18.90
N LEU A 309 -0.47 7.83 17.66
CA LEU A 309 -0.11 7.06 16.48
C LEU A 309 1.40 6.72 16.45
N ALA A 310 2.27 7.64 16.85
CA ALA A 310 3.71 7.38 16.97
C ALA A 310 4.00 6.24 17.95
N MET A 311 3.35 6.28 19.12
CA MET A 311 3.46 5.22 20.14
C MET A 311 2.92 3.88 19.60
N LEU A 312 1.73 3.87 19.00
CA LEU A 312 1.12 2.67 18.42
C LEU A 312 2.04 2.04 17.37
N ASN A 313 2.49 2.83 16.41
CA ASN A 313 3.35 2.37 15.33
C ASN A 313 4.68 1.78 15.83
N ASP A 314 5.31 2.40 16.82
CA ASP A 314 6.55 1.93 17.44
C ASP A 314 6.35 0.60 18.18
N GLN A 315 5.28 0.46 18.97
CA GLN A 315 5.02 -0.78 19.72
C GLN A 315 4.64 -1.95 18.79
N VAL A 316 3.90 -1.68 17.71
CA VAL A 316 3.57 -2.68 16.68
C VAL A 316 4.86 -3.20 16.02
N LYS A 317 5.76 -2.31 15.61
CA LYS A 317 7.05 -2.70 15.03
C LYS A 317 7.92 -3.49 16.00
N LYS A 318 7.99 -3.09 17.27
CA LYS A 318 8.72 -3.83 18.32
C LYS A 318 8.19 -5.25 18.50
N GLY A 319 6.86 -5.41 18.55
CA GLY A 319 6.23 -6.72 18.63
C GLY A 319 6.55 -7.60 17.42
N GLY A 320 6.46 -7.04 16.22
CA GLY A 320 6.81 -7.74 14.98
C GLY A 320 8.25 -8.25 14.96
N VAL A 321 9.22 -7.38 15.19
CA VAL A 321 10.66 -7.73 15.19
C VAL A 321 10.98 -8.78 16.27
N MET A 322 10.30 -8.77 17.41
CA MET A 322 10.46 -9.80 18.45
C MET A 322 9.89 -11.17 18.03
N ALA A 323 8.89 -11.19 17.15
CA ALA A 323 8.22 -12.40 16.71
C ALA A 323 8.94 -13.10 15.56
N SER A 324 9.57 -12.36 14.66
CA SER A 324 10.18 -12.87 13.44
C SER A 324 11.37 -12.04 13.01
N SER A 325 12.44 -12.71 12.54
CA SER A 325 13.56 -12.07 11.84
C SER A 325 13.24 -11.70 10.37
N TYR A 326 12.07 -12.06 9.90
CA TYR A 326 11.59 -11.84 8.53
C TYR A 326 10.60 -10.66 8.44
N VAL A 327 10.57 -9.76 9.42
CA VAL A 327 9.69 -8.57 9.36
C VAL A 327 10.23 -7.58 8.34
N GLY A 328 9.37 -7.15 7.43
CA GLY A 328 9.70 -6.22 6.35
C GLY A 328 8.50 -5.46 5.81
N GLY A 329 8.60 -4.98 4.59
CA GLY A 329 7.53 -4.27 3.90
C GLY A 329 7.17 -2.93 4.54
N LEU A 330 5.89 -2.71 4.77
CA LEU A 330 5.31 -1.48 5.32
C LEU A 330 4.87 -1.63 6.79
N SER A 331 5.38 -2.62 7.51
CA SER A 331 4.96 -2.96 8.88
C SER A 331 4.69 -1.73 9.77
N GLY A 332 3.55 -1.75 10.47
CA GLY A 332 3.11 -0.69 11.39
C GLY A 332 1.64 -0.33 11.24
N ALA A 333 1.25 0.90 11.59
CA ALA A 333 -0.12 1.37 11.53
C ALA A 333 -0.39 2.11 10.22
N PHE A 334 -1.43 1.68 9.48
CA PHE A 334 -1.97 2.33 8.29
C PHE A 334 -3.07 3.32 8.68
N ILE A 335 -3.25 4.36 7.89
CA ILE A 335 -4.29 5.37 8.11
C ILE A 335 -5.08 5.68 6.82
N PRO A 336 -5.56 4.66 6.07
CA PRO A 336 -6.39 4.89 4.90
C PRO A 336 -7.73 5.48 5.32
N VAL A 337 -8.23 6.48 4.56
CA VAL A 337 -9.50 7.12 4.94
C VAL A 337 -10.69 6.25 4.56
N SER A 338 -10.74 5.71 3.34
CA SER A 338 -11.93 4.97 2.87
C SER A 338 -12.07 3.56 3.44
N GLU A 339 -10.99 3.01 3.95
CA GLU A 339 -10.94 1.63 4.44
C GLU A 339 -11.12 1.56 5.98
N ASP A 340 -11.31 2.69 6.67
CA ASP A 340 -11.40 2.80 8.13
C ASP A 340 -12.64 3.60 8.54
N GLN A 341 -13.63 2.93 9.14
CA GLN A 341 -14.89 3.58 9.52
C GLN A 341 -14.67 4.76 10.47
N GLY A 342 -13.76 4.66 11.42
CA GLY A 342 -13.46 5.77 12.35
C GLY A 342 -12.80 6.98 11.65
N MET A 343 -11.94 6.73 10.64
CA MET A 343 -11.38 7.81 9.82
C MET A 343 -12.45 8.48 8.97
N ILE A 344 -13.34 7.71 8.35
CA ILE A 344 -14.49 8.22 7.58
C ILE A 344 -15.35 9.14 8.46
N ASP A 345 -15.70 8.67 9.66
CA ASP A 345 -16.53 9.43 10.60
C ASP A 345 -15.84 10.72 11.04
N ALA A 346 -14.54 10.67 11.33
CA ALA A 346 -13.75 11.83 11.75
C ALA A 346 -13.63 12.90 10.63
N VAL A 347 -13.47 12.47 9.39
CA VAL A 347 -13.50 13.39 8.22
C VAL A 347 -14.88 13.99 8.06
N THR A 348 -15.93 13.18 8.16
CA THR A 348 -17.31 13.63 7.97
C THR A 348 -17.72 14.74 8.95
N ILE A 349 -17.28 14.66 10.21
CA ILE A 349 -17.55 15.68 11.23
C ILE A 349 -16.51 16.82 11.25
N GLY A 350 -15.49 16.78 10.38
CA GLY A 350 -14.45 17.80 10.30
C GLY A 350 -13.39 17.74 11.41
N ALA A 351 -13.31 16.64 12.17
CA ALA A 351 -12.28 16.42 13.18
C ALA A 351 -10.92 16.08 12.56
N LEU A 352 -10.93 15.41 11.40
CA LEU A 352 -9.75 15.01 10.65
C LEU A 352 -9.67 15.78 9.32
N THR A 353 -8.57 16.50 9.11
CA THR A 353 -8.32 17.33 7.93
C THR A 353 -7.10 16.83 7.15
N MET A 354 -6.88 17.34 5.93
CA MET A 354 -5.71 16.97 5.11
C MET A 354 -4.41 17.28 5.86
N GLU A 355 -4.27 18.47 6.42
CA GLU A 355 -3.07 18.88 7.16
C GLU A 355 -2.82 18.02 8.40
N LYS A 356 -3.90 17.54 9.04
CA LYS A 356 -3.77 16.62 10.17
C LYS A 356 -3.32 15.23 9.71
N LEU A 357 -3.84 14.75 8.58
CA LEU A 357 -3.36 13.51 7.96
C LEU A 357 -1.89 13.60 7.57
N GLU A 358 -1.45 14.68 6.93
CA GLU A 358 -0.04 14.93 6.62
C GLU A 358 0.84 14.91 7.87
N ALA A 359 0.41 15.54 8.97
CA ALA A 359 1.13 15.46 10.23
C ALA A 359 1.21 14.02 10.78
N MET A 360 0.15 13.23 10.63
CA MET A 360 0.11 11.83 11.04
C MET A 360 1.02 10.96 10.17
N THR A 361 1.21 11.28 8.89
CA THR A 361 2.10 10.53 8.00
C THR A 361 3.56 10.63 8.37
N CYS A 362 3.95 11.62 9.18
CA CYS A 362 5.30 11.67 9.75
C CYS A 362 5.62 10.44 10.62
N VAL A 363 4.61 9.80 11.19
CA VAL A 363 4.77 8.73 12.21
C VAL A 363 4.02 7.44 11.88
N CYS A 364 3.15 7.41 10.88
CA CYS A 364 2.49 6.18 10.40
C CYS A 364 3.47 5.31 9.58
N SER A 365 3.03 4.15 9.13
CA SER A 365 3.88 3.26 8.33
C SER A 365 3.81 3.51 6.81
N VAL A 366 2.80 4.20 6.32
CA VAL A 366 2.59 4.37 4.87
C VAL A 366 2.62 5.84 4.44
N GLY A 367 1.54 6.60 4.60
CA GLY A 367 1.40 7.95 4.07
C GLY A 367 -0.07 8.33 3.91
N LEU A 368 -0.37 9.25 3.01
CA LEU A 368 -1.73 9.60 2.61
C LEU A 368 -2.32 8.48 1.77
N ASP A 369 -3.33 7.81 2.30
CA ASP A 369 -3.85 6.61 1.68
C ASP A 369 -5.37 6.65 1.51
N MET A 370 -5.86 6.28 0.31
CA MET A 370 -7.28 6.21 -0.04
C MET A 370 -8.06 7.47 0.30
N ILE A 371 -7.56 8.62 -0.11
CA ILE A 371 -8.15 9.93 0.18
C ILE A 371 -8.90 10.45 -1.04
N ALA A 372 -10.22 10.51 -0.93
CA ALA A 372 -11.08 11.15 -1.92
C ALA A 372 -11.03 12.68 -1.77
N ILE A 373 -10.77 13.38 -2.87
CA ILE A 373 -10.70 14.85 -2.94
C ILE A 373 -11.61 15.39 -4.05
N PRO A 374 -11.96 16.70 -4.04
CA PRO A 374 -12.82 17.26 -5.07
C PRO A 374 -12.31 17.01 -6.48
N GLY A 375 -13.16 16.54 -7.37
CA GLY A 375 -12.83 16.27 -8.76
C GLY A 375 -12.30 17.47 -9.55
N LYS A 376 -12.63 18.69 -9.12
CA LYS A 376 -12.12 19.96 -9.68
C LYS A 376 -10.68 20.30 -9.26
N THR A 377 -10.08 19.59 -8.31
CA THR A 377 -8.72 19.84 -7.82
C THR A 377 -7.73 19.84 -8.98
N LYS A 378 -6.89 20.88 -9.04
CA LYS A 378 -5.91 21.07 -10.10
C LYS A 378 -4.77 20.04 -9.98
N ALA A 379 -4.23 19.61 -11.11
CA ALA A 379 -3.04 18.73 -11.14
C ALA A 379 -1.86 19.33 -10.37
N SER A 380 -1.66 20.66 -10.41
CA SER A 380 -0.62 21.34 -9.63
C SER A 380 -0.81 21.21 -8.13
N THR A 381 -2.04 21.28 -7.63
CA THR A 381 -2.36 21.07 -6.20
C THR A 381 -2.06 19.63 -5.80
N ILE A 382 -2.46 18.64 -6.62
CA ILE A 382 -2.12 17.22 -6.41
C ILE A 382 -0.60 17.03 -6.37
N SER A 383 0.13 17.65 -7.30
CA SER A 383 1.61 17.61 -7.29
C SER A 383 2.20 18.25 -6.02
N GLY A 384 1.58 19.30 -5.48
CA GLY A 384 1.98 19.93 -4.23
C GLY A 384 1.87 18.97 -3.04
N ILE A 385 0.72 18.32 -2.90
CA ILE A 385 0.46 17.32 -1.84
C ILE A 385 1.45 16.14 -1.98
N ILE A 386 1.69 15.66 -3.21
CA ILE A 386 2.71 14.63 -3.45
C ILE A 386 4.09 15.13 -2.99
N ALA A 387 4.49 16.36 -3.31
CA ALA A 387 5.77 16.91 -2.91
C ALA A 387 5.95 16.98 -1.39
N ASP A 388 4.91 17.35 -0.65
CA ASP A 388 4.91 17.42 0.82
C ASP A 388 5.09 16.04 1.43
N GLU A 389 4.36 15.05 0.96
CA GLU A 389 4.52 13.64 1.41
C GLU A 389 5.91 13.08 1.08
N MET A 390 6.44 13.39 -0.10
CA MET A 390 7.81 12.97 -0.45
C MET A 390 8.84 13.63 0.47
N ALA A 391 8.64 14.89 0.87
CA ALA A 391 9.51 15.59 1.81
C ALA A 391 9.46 14.96 3.21
N ILE A 392 8.25 14.60 3.69
CA ILE A 392 8.06 13.87 4.94
C ILE A 392 8.83 12.54 4.92
N GLY A 393 8.66 11.74 3.87
CA GLY A 393 9.36 10.46 3.72
C GLY A 393 10.88 10.61 3.64
N MET A 394 11.35 11.56 2.84
CA MET A 394 12.76 11.83 2.64
C MET A 394 13.46 12.26 3.94
N ILE A 395 12.89 13.20 4.68
CA ILE A 395 13.48 13.74 5.91
C ILE A 395 13.44 12.72 7.05
N ASN A 396 12.33 12.00 7.20
CA ASN A 396 12.16 11.02 8.28
C ASN A 396 12.74 9.63 7.97
N GLN A 397 13.36 9.44 6.81
CA GLN A 397 13.97 8.16 6.39
C GLN A 397 12.95 7.00 6.43
N LYS A 398 11.72 7.29 6.08
CA LYS A 398 10.62 6.31 6.07
C LYS A 398 9.96 6.25 4.69
N THR A 399 9.26 5.18 4.41
CA THR A 399 8.36 5.13 3.27
C THR A 399 7.20 6.10 3.48
N THR A 400 6.90 6.91 2.47
CA THR A 400 5.62 7.57 2.32
C THR A 400 5.00 7.23 0.98
N ALA A 401 3.68 7.11 0.98
CA ALA A 401 2.87 6.84 -0.20
C ALA A 401 1.78 7.90 -0.34
N VAL A 402 1.36 8.15 -1.56
CA VAL A 402 0.22 9.02 -1.86
C VAL A 402 -0.73 8.26 -2.77
N ARG A 403 -1.96 8.04 -2.30
CA ARG A 403 -3.07 7.45 -3.04
C ARG A 403 -4.25 8.40 -2.93
N LEU A 404 -4.24 9.47 -3.77
CA LEU A 404 -5.28 10.48 -3.87
C LEU A 404 -6.24 10.16 -4.99
N ILE A 405 -7.52 10.34 -4.75
CA ILE A 405 -8.60 10.05 -5.69
C ILE A 405 -9.39 11.33 -5.94
N PRO A 406 -9.05 12.12 -6.98
CA PRO A 406 -9.88 13.25 -7.41
C PRO A 406 -11.16 12.69 -8.04
N VAL A 407 -12.29 12.75 -7.32
CA VAL A 407 -13.53 12.12 -7.75
C VAL A 407 -14.27 13.06 -8.72
N ILE A 408 -14.17 12.78 -10.01
CA ILE A 408 -14.71 13.64 -11.06
C ILE A 408 -16.22 13.78 -10.90
N GLY A 409 -16.70 15.03 -10.88
CA GLY A 409 -18.12 15.35 -10.72
C GLY A 409 -18.58 15.46 -9.26
N LYS A 410 -17.73 15.14 -8.27
CA LYS A 410 -18.05 15.26 -6.83
C LYS A 410 -17.23 16.37 -6.16
N ASP A 411 -17.79 16.91 -5.07
CA ASP A 411 -17.21 17.99 -4.27
C ASP A 411 -17.39 17.71 -2.77
N VAL A 412 -16.88 18.58 -1.92
CA VAL A 412 -17.03 18.49 -0.45
C VAL A 412 -18.51 18.38 -0.07
N GLY A 413 -18.83 17.38 0.74
CA GLY A 413 -20.21 17.02 1.12
C GLY A 413 -20.76 15.80 0.38
N ASP A 414 -20.10 15.37 -0.71
CA ASP A 414 -20.42 14.13 -1.42
C ASP A 414 -19.60 12.95 -0.84
N THR A 415 -19.98 11.74 -1.26
CA THR A 415 -19.30 10.49 -0.91
C THR A 415 -18.92 9.73 -2.18
N ALA A 416 -17.75 9.13 -2.20
CA ALA A 416 -17.27 8.21 -3.25
C ALA A 416 -17.38 6.77 -2.79
N GLU A 417 -17.82 5.87 -3.68
CA GLU A 417 -17.99 4.44 -3.41
C GLU A 417 -16.93 3.63 -4.19
N PHE A 418 -16.07 2.90 -3.48
CA PHE A 418 -15.03 2.09 -4.10
C PHE A 418 -15.33 0.58 -4.03
N GLY A 419 -16.21 0.19 -3.12
CA GLY A 419 -16.69 -1.17 -2.92
C GLY A 419 -15.69 -2.12 -2.27
N GLY A 420 -16.20 -3.27 -1.80
CA GLY A 420 -15.41 -4.32 -1.16
C GLY A 420 -14.55 -3.79 -0.01
N LEU A 421 -13.28 -4.21 0.02
CA LEU A 421 -12.31 -3.79 1.04
C LEU A 421 -11.87 -2.33 0.89
N LEU A 422 -12.06 -1.70 -0.27
CA LEU A 422 -11.69 -0.31 -0.50
C LEU A 422 -12.71 0.67 0.10
N GLY A 423 -13.91 0.19 0.45
CA GLY A 423 -14.92 0.90 1.18
C GLY A 423 -15.50 2.11 0.45
N TYR A 424 -15.68 3.20 1.18
CA TYR A 424 -16.20 4.47 0.68
C TYR A 424 -15.52 5.63 1.41
N ALA A 425 -15.51 6.82 0.81
CA ALA A 425 -14.92 7.99 1.45
C ALA A 425 -15.75 9.26 1.27
N PRO A 426 -15.88 10.09 2.31
CA PRO A 426 -16.31 11.48 2.14
C PRO A 426 -15.25 12.24 1.34
N ILE A 427 -15.69 13.23 0.56
CA ILE A 427 -14.75 14.08 -0.19
C ILE A 427 -14.09 15.06 0.77
N LEU A 428 -12.79 14.90 0.97
CA LEU A 428 -11.98 15.71 1.88
C LEU A 428 -11.64 17.06 1.22
N PRO A 429 -11.89 18.22 1.87
CA PRO A 429 -11.48 19.51 1.34
C PRO A 429 -9.95 19.61 1.23
N VAL A 430 -9.47 20.28 0.18
CA VAL A 430 -8.05 20.59 -0.01
C VAL A 430 -7.83 22.09 -0.09
N ASN A 431 -6.64 22.55 0.30
CA ASN A 431 -6.27 23.95 0.19
C ASN A 431 -6.20 24.37 -1.29
N GLU A 432 -6.92 25.43 -1.66
CA GLU A 432 -7.06 25.88 -3.06
C GLU A 432 -6.01 26.94 -3.47
N TYR A 433 -5.13 27.38 -2.56
CA TYR A 433 -4.09 28.33 -2.93
C TYR A 433 -3.11 27.74 -3.93
N ASP A 434 -2.69 28.58 -4.89
CA ASP A 434 -1.91 28.12 -6.04
C ASP A 434 -0.44 27.83 -5.67
N CYS A 435 0.00 26.62 -6.00
CA CYS A 435 1.39 26.17 -5.86
C CYS A 435 2.07 25.89 -7.21
N SER A 436 1.42 26.24 -8.33
CA SER A 436 1.87 25.90 -9.69
C SER A 436 3.29 26.38 -9.99
N ALA A 437 3.66 27.58 -9.53
CA ALA A 437 5.01 28.12 -9.68
C ALA A 437 6.09 27.29 -8.94
N PHE A 438 5.74 26.71 -7.80
CA PHE A 438 6.64 25.81 -7.06
C PHE A 438 6.81 24.48 -7.76
N VAL A 439 5.72 23.77 -8.08
CA VAL A 439 5.78 22.43 -8.67
C VAL A 439 6.30 22.42 -10.12
N SER A 440 6.23 23.56 -10.80
CA SER A 440 6.77 23.73 -12.16
C SER A 440 8.27 24.05 -12.19
N ARG A 441 8.93 24.19 -11.03
CA ARG A 441 10.39 24.30 -10.99
C ARG A 441 10.99 22.98 -11.41
N LYS A 442 11.86 23.04 -12.42
CA LYS A 442 12.51 21.85 -12.96
C LYS A 442 13.59 21.29 -12.03
N GLY A 443 13.86 19.99 -12.18
CA GLY A 443 14.96 19.34 -11.53
C GLY A 443 14.55 18.65 -10.22
N ARG A 444 15.36 18.76 -9.21
CA ARG A 444 15.28 17.94 -8.01
C ARG A 444 15.44 18.74 -6.73
N ILE A 445 14.62 18.44 -5.71
CA ILE A 445 14.94 18.83 -4.33
C ILE A 445 16.07 17.90 -3.87
N PRO A 446 17.23 18.43 -3.45
CA PRO A 446 18.38 17.60 -3.10
C PRO A 446 18.13 16.75 -1.86
N ALA A 447 18.87 15.66 -1.76
CA ALA A 447 18.87 14.80 -0.59
C ALA A 447 19.27 15.58 0.69
N PRO A 448 18.66 15.27 1.85
CA PRO A 448 18.98 15.97 3.09
C PRO A 448 20.40 15.65 3.56
N VAL A 449 20.99 16.56 4.35
CA VAL A 449 22.40 16.45 4.80
C VAL A 449 22.68 15.12 5.52
N HIS A 450 21.74 14.61 6.30
CA HIS A 450 21.93 13.35 7.03
C HIS A 450 22.00 12.10 6.13
N SER A 451 21.63 12.20 4.84
CA SER A 451 21.77 11.09 3.88
C SER A 451 23.21 10.89 3.42
N PHE A 452 24.11 11.84 3.66
CA PHE A 452 25.52 11.76 3.33
C PHE A 452 26.37 11.03 4.37
N LYS A 453 25.76 10.28 5.27
CA LYS A 453 26.48 9.39 6.17
C LYS A 453 27.01 8.18 5.38
N ASN A 454 28.29 8.16 5.19
CA ASN A 454 29.04 7.04 4.61
C ASN A 454 29.60 6.14 5.70
#